data_73d0de0cb95e75601e4fa9ab38ee8ac7
#
_entry.id   73d0de0cb95e75601e4fa9ab38ee8ac7
#
_cell.length_a   1.000
_cell.length_b   1.000
_cell.length_c   1.000
_cell.angle_alpha   90.00
_cell.angle_beta   90.00
_cell.angle_gamma   90.00
#
_symmetry.space_group_name_H-M   'P 1'
#
loop_
_entity.id
_entity.type
_entity.pdbx_description
1 polymer ?
#
loop_
_entity_poly.entity_id
_entity_poly.type
_entity_poly.pdbx_seq_one_letter_code
_entity_poly.pdbx_strand_id
1 'polypeptide(L)'
;MKMICWIRSDFRFDDNTMFARAAELLAPGDEVEFVFWLNPDYIGEYEARQSYFFQALEHFCKKSEANGMPIRFISGEEGEFLEGISGADLLLFNAEYVEPFKSRDDAIIRKTSAKTERLLDRHLLHPHAVKKKDGSYYKVFTPYKKAFLQMEIGSVRKVDIDKLKVHYRSTVGADVERYFEQARKQTYEVSEEVALKRLDEFVERHLEQYDEARDFPAVDGTSRLSRHLRTGEIGIRTVYERVKQVEGKGSDVFLTELVWRWFYTMILVQYPETENQDLTQKEP
;
A
#
# COMPACT_ATOMS: atom_id res chain seq x y z
N MET A 1 20.16 -17.63 4.99
CA MET A 1 18.69 -17.41 5.10
C MET A 1 18.13 -17.13 3.72
N LYS A 2 16.99 -17.77 3.36
CA LYS A 2 16.24 -17.43 2.15
C LYS A 2 15.04 -16.58 2.52
N MET A 3 15.01 -15.33 2.04
CA MET A 3 13.95 -14.35 2.30
C MET A 3 13.10 -14.15 1.07
N ILE A 4 11.78 -14.12 1.23
CA ILE A 4 10.86 -13.73 0.15
C ILE A 4 10.15 -12.43 0.53
N CYS A 5 10.23 -11.45 -0.36
CA CYS A 5 9.47 -10.20 -0.33
C CYS A 5 8.23 -10.36 -1.21
N TRP A 6 7.06 -10.49 -0.60
CA TRP A 6 5.80 -10.66 -1.32
C TRP A 6 5.19 -9.29 -1.66
N ILE A 7 5.40 -8.87 -2.92
CA ILE A 7 4.90 -7.62 -3.49
C ILE A 7 3.41 -7.75 -3.83
N ARG A 8 2.63 -6.68 -3.59
CA ARG A 8 1.18 -6.69 -3.85
C ARG A 8 0.66 -5.39 -4.44
N SER A 9 0.50 -4.33 -3.64
CA SER A 9 0.07 -2.97 -4.03
C SER A 9 1.01 -1.96 -3.36
N ASP A 10 2.30 -2.09 -3.61
CA ASP A 10 3.39 -1.33 -2.99
C ASP A 10 4.50 -1.04 -4.03
N PHE A 11 4.07 -0.49 -5.19
CA PHE A 11 4.87 -0.32 -6.40
C PHE A 11 5.79 0.90 -6.33
N ARG A 12 6.66 0.93 -5.32
CA ARG A 12 7.66 1.96 -5.11
C ARG A 12 8.89 1.41 -4.40
N PHE A 13 10.00 2.11 -4.48
CA PHE A 13 11.20 1.81 -3.70
C PHE A 13 11.26 2.67 -2.44
N ASP A 14 11.10 3.99 -2.57
CA ASP A 14 11.17 4.89 -1.43
C ASP A 14 10.00 4.71 -0.46
N ASP A 15 10.28 4.87 0.84
CA ASP A 15 9.28 4.72 1.91
C ASP A 15 8.56 3.36 1.90
N ASN A 16 9.21 2.30 1.39
CA ASN A 16 8.66 0.94 1.40
C ASN A 16 9.16 0.16 2.60
N THR A 17 8.27 -0.10 3.55
CA THR A 17 8.65 -0.74 4.83
C THR A 17 9.17 -2.15 4.63
N MET A 18 8.62 -2.92 3.70
CA MET A 18 9.09 -4.28 3.40
C MET A 18 10.52 -4.26 2.86
N PHE A 19 10.82 -3.39 1.90
CA PHE A 19 12.17 -3.30 1.33
C PHE A 19 13.19 -2.76 2.34
N ALA A 20 12.81 -1.76 3.14
CA ALA A 20 13.68 -1.26 4.21
C ALA A 20 14.01 -2.39 5.20
N ARG A 21 12.98 -3.17 5.60
CA ARG A 21 13.15 -4.29 6.52
C ARG A 21 14.00 -5.42 5.93
N ALA A 22 13.79 -5.74 4.66
CA ALA A 22 14.62 -6.73 3.96
C ALA A 22 16.09 -6.31 3.94
N ALA A 23 16.38 -5.05 3.57
CA ALA A 23 17.75 -4.51 3.55
C ALA A 23 18.42 -4.47 4.94
N GLU A 24 17.63 -4.29 6.01
CA GLU A 24 18.13 -4.37 7.39
C GLU A 24 18.53 -5.78 7.81
N LEU A 25 17.78 -6.79 7.36
CA LEU A 25 17.94 -8.18 7.79
C LEU A 25 18.97 -8.97 6.98
N LEU A 26 19.19 -8.60 5.71
CA LEU A 26 20.10 -9.32 4.82
C LEU A 26 21.55 -9.23 5.30
N ALA A 27 22.16 -10.40 5.47
CA ALA A 27 23.58 -10.58 5.77
C ALA A 27 24.31 -11.18 4.55
N PRO A 28 25.66 -11.10 4.49
CA PRO A 28 26.42 -11.76 3.43
C PRO A 28 26.12 -13.26 3.36
N GLY A 29 25.75 -13.74 2.16
CA GLY A 29 25.38 -15.13 1.92
C GLY A 29 23.87 -15.43 2.07
N ASP A 30 23.08 -14.45 2.49
CA ASP A 30 21.62 -14.57 2.45
C ASP A 30 21.10 -14.36 1.02
N GLU A 31 19.92 -14.95 0.74
CA GLU A 31 19.22 -14.83 -0.53
C GLU A 31 17.91 -14.06 -0.33
N VAL A 32 17.57 -13.20 -1.30
CA VAL A 32 16.28 -12.51 -1.34
C VAL A 32 15.62 -12.73 -2.69
N GLU A 33 14.32 -13.02 -2.68
CA GLU A 33 13.47 -13.08 -3.87
C GLU A 33 12.32 -12.08 -3.72
N PHE A 34 11.96 -11.44 -4.84
CA PHE A 34 10.79 -10.58 -4.96
C PHE A 34 9.72 -11.34 -5.72
N VAL A 35 8.56 -11.51 -5.11
CA VAL A 35 7.50 -12.37 -5.65
C VAL A 35 6.20 -11.57 -5.76
N PHE A 36 5.52 -11.69 -6.89
CA PHE A 36 4.15 -11.24 -7.09
C PHE A 36 3.24 -12.46 -7.30
N TRP A 37 2.16 -12.56 -6.53
CA TRP A 37 1.17 -13.61 -6.70
C TRP A 37 0.02 -13.11 -7.57
N LEU A 38 -0.11 -13.67 -8.77
CA LEU A 38 -1.23 -13.45 -9.67
C LEU A 38 -2.31 -14.49 -9.39
N ASN A 39 -3.30 -14.12 -8.58
CA ASN A 39 -4.50 -14.93 -8.37
C ASN A 39 -5.71 -14.21 -8.99
N PRO A 40 -6.40 -14.82 -9.97
CA PRO A 40 -7.57 -14.23 -10.61
C PRO A 40 -8.69 -13.82 -9.65
N ASP A 41 -8.88 -14.52 -8.53
CA ASP A 41 -9.92 -14.25 -7.53
C ASP A 41 -9.76 -12.88 -6.85
N TYR A 42 -8.54 -12.33 -6.84
CA TYR A 42 -8.23 -11.03 -6.27
C TYR A 42 -8.12 -9.91 -7.32
N ILE A 43 -8.37 -10.23 -8.59
CA ILE A 43 -8.42 -9.25 -9.67
C ILE A 43 -9.84 -8.71 -9.73
N GLY A 44 -10.01 -7.41 -9.47
CA GLY A 44 -11.33 -6.78 -9.48
C GLY A 44 -11.96 -6.80 -10.88
N GLU A 45 -13.29 -6.76 -10.95
CA GLU A 45 -14.07 -6.86 -12.19
C GLU A 45 -14.03 -5.60 -13.07
N TYR A 46 -13.64 -4.45 -12.51
CA TYR A 46 -13.67 -3.16 -13.21
C TYR A 46 -12.45 -2.98 -14.11
N GLU A 47 -12.63 -3.03 -15.42
CA GLU A 47 -11.58 -2.93 -16.44
C GLU A 47 -10.64 -1.71 -16.24
N ALA A 48 -11.17 -0.52 -15.98
CA ALA A 48 -10.37 0.67 -15.77
C ALA A 48 -9.44 0.56 -14.54
N ARG A 49 -9.89 -0.09 -13.46
CA ARG A 49 -9.06 -0.34 -12.27
C ARG A 49 -7.99 -1.39 -12.54
N GLN A 50 -8.35 -2.44 -13.26
CA GLN A 50 -7.38 -3.46 -13.68
C GLN A 50 -6.32 -2.85 -14.59
N SER A 51 -6.72 -2.09 -15.61
CA SER A 51 -5.79 -1.44 -16.56
C SER A 51 -4.81 -0.52 -15.84
N TYR A 52 -5.29 0.31 -14.91
CA TYR A 52 -4.41 1.15 -14.12
C TYR A 52 -3.43 0.31 -13.27
N PHE A 53 -3.94 -0.68 -12.55
CA PHE A 53 -3.14 -1.54 -11.67
C PHE A 53 -2.03 -2.27 -12.43
N PHE A 54 -2.37 -2.91 -13.56
CA PHE A 54 -1.40 -3.68 -14.32
C PHE A 54 -0.41 -2.80 -15.09
N GLN A 55 -0.77 -1.58 -15.49
CA GLN A 55 0.22 -0.62 -16.00
C GLN A 55 1.20 -0.19 -14.90
N ALA A 56 0.71 0.10 -13.70
CA ALA A 56 1.57 0.45 -12.57
C ALA A 56 2.50 -0.72 -12.19
N LEU A 57 1.97 -1.95 -12.17
CA LEU A 57 2.74 -3.17 -11.91
C LEU A 57 3.80 -3.38 -13.00
N GLU A 58 3.45 -3.29 -14.28
CA GLU A 58 4.39 -3.46 -15.39
C GLU A 58 5.52 -2.43 -15.33
N HIS A 59 5.17 -1.16 -15.07
CA HIS A 59 6.16 -0.10 -14.92
C HIS A 59 7.10 -0.40 -13.74
N PHE A 60 6.55 -0.80 -12.61
CA PHE A 60 7.33 -1.16 -11.43
C PHE A 60 8.23 -2.37 -11.69
N CYS A 61 7.76 -3.41 -12.41
CA CYS A 61 8.58 -4.57 -12.78
C CYS A 61 9.79 -4.17 -13.63
N LYS A 62 9.60 -3.32 -14.64
CA LYS A 62 10.67 -2.81 -15.49
C LYS A 62 11.71 -2.02 -14.69
N LYS A 63 11.24 -1.13 -13.82
CA LYS A 63 12.10 -0.34 -12.92
C LYS A 63 12.83 -1.23 -11.92
N SER A 64 12.16 -2.23 -11.37
CA SER A 64 12.73 -3.18 -10.42
C SER A 64 13.82 -4.04 -11.06
N GLU A 65 13.59 -4.56 -12.25
CA GLU A 65 14.59 -5.32 -13.00
C GLU A 65 15.81 -4.46 -13.34
N ALA A 66 15.59 -3.22 -13.80
CA ALA A 66 16.67 -2.27 -14.07
C ALA A 66 17.54 -1.93 -12.84
N ASN A 67 16.97 -2.03 -11.64
CA ASN A 67 17.66 -1.87 -10.37
C ASN A 67 18.24 -3.19 -9.79
N GLY A 68 18.19 -4.29 -10.56
CA GLY A 68 18.70 -5.59 -10.10
C GLY A 68 17.80 -6.31 -9.11
N MET A 69 16.51 -6.00 -9.09
CA MET A 69 15.51 -6.60 -8.22
C MET A 69 14.37 -7.23 -9.06
N PRO A 70 14.66 -8.24 -9.90
CA PRO A 70 13.65 -8.83 -10.76
C PRO A 70 12.52 -9.47 -9.95
N ILE A 71 11.28 -9.33 -10.43
CA ILE A 71 10.09 -9.85 -9.75
C ILE A 71 9.69 -11.18 -10.38
N ARG A 72 9.64 -12.25 -9.60
CA ARG A 72 9.13 -13.55 -10.00
C ARG A 72 7.62 -13.61 -9.81
N PHE A 73 6.92 -14.02 -10.85
CA PHE A 73 5.47 -14.22 -10.79
C PHE A 73 5.14 -15.66 -10.39
N ILE A 74 4.18 -15.81 -9.49
CA ILE A 74 3.52 -17.07 -9.18
C ILE A 74 2.06 -16.89 -9.56
N SER A 75 1.57 -17.70 -10.50
CA SER A 75 0.18 -17.62 -10.97
C SER A 75 -0.59 -18.82 -10.47
N GLY A 76 -1.88 -18.61 -10.17
CA GLY A 76 -2.77 -19.67 -9.72
C GLY A 76 -3.39 -19.38 -8.35
N GLU A 77 -3.95 -20.42 -7.75
CA GLU A 77 -4.62 -20.39 -6.47
C GLU A 77 -3.63 -20.37 -5.29
N GLU A 78 -4.14 -20.50 -4.09
CA GLU A 78 -3.34 -20.47 -2.86
C GLU A 78 -2.28 -21.59 -2.80
N GLY A 79 -2.61 -22.79 -3.32
CA GLY A 79 -1.71 -23.93 -3.33
C GLY A 79 -0.43 -23.68 -4.12
N GLU A 80 -0.56 -23.14 -5.34
CA GLU A 80 0.58 -22.78 -6.19
C GLU A 80 1.44 -21.68 -5.56
N PHE A 81 0.80 -20.73 -4.87
CA PHE A 81 1.56 -19.71 -4.15
C PHE A 81 2.38 -20.32 -3.00
N LEU A 82 1.77 -21.15 -2.17
CA LEU A 82 2.44 -21.82 -1.05
C LEU A 82 3.59 -22.73 -1.52
N GLU A 83 3.39 -23.46 -2.62
CA GLU A 83 4.44 -24.26 -3.26
C GLU A 83 5.57 -23.35 -3.76
N GLY A 84 5.22 -22.26 -4.43
CA GLY A 84 6.18 -21.30 -5.00
C GLY A 84 7.03 -20.58 -3.97
N ILE A 85 6.56 -20.45 -2.72
CA ILE A 85 7.34 -19.86 -1.61
C ILE A 85 7.94 -20.90 -0.67
N SER A 86 7.80 -22.19 -0.99
CA SER A 86 8.32 -23.28 -0.17
C SER A 86 9.84 -23.19 -0.01
N GLY A 87 10.35 -23.58 1.15
CA GLY A 87 11.78 -23.48 1.47
C GLY A 87 12.26 -22.06 1.82
N ALA A 88 11.38 -21.07 1.89
CA ALA A 88 11.72 -19.78 2.47
C ALA A 88 11.86 -19.88 4.00
N ASP A 89 12.88 -19.23 4.55
CA ASP A 89 13.04 -19.06 6.00
C ASP A 89 12.16 -17.92 6.52
N LEU A 90 12.01 -16.85 5.69
CA LEU A 90 11.29 -15.63 6.05
C LEU A 90 10.45 -15.12 4.87
N LEU A 91 9.17 -14.84 5.14
CA LEU A 91 8.24 -14.16 4.24
C LEU A 91 7.93 -12.77 4.79
N LEU A 92 8.33 -11.74 4.04
CA LEU A 92 8.04 -10.33 4.36
C LEU A 92 6.95 -9.79 3.44
N PHE A 93 6.04 -9.00 4.00
CA PHE A 93 5.06 -8.26 3.21
C PHE A 93 4.44 -7.07 3.96
N ASN A 94 4.01 -6.07 3.21
CA ASN A 94 3.30 -4.91 3.75
C ASN A 94 1.83 -5.26 4.01
N ALA A 95 1.33 -5.03 5.21
CA ALA A 95 0.03 -5.50 5.67
C ALA A 95 -1.15 -4.90 4.91
N GLU A 96 -2.14 -5.73 4.62
CA GLU A 96 -3.50 -5.35 4.28
C GLU A 96 -4.42 -5.59 5.49
N TYR A 97 -5.37 -4.70 5.73
CA TYR A 97 -6.18 -4.72 6.94
C TYR A 97 -7.67 -4.95 6.68
N VAL A 98 -8.11 -4.85 5.44
CA VAL A 98 -9.52 -5.00 5.02
C VAL A 98 -9.71 -6.26 4.17
N GLU A 99 -10.93 -6.79 4.22
CA GLU A 99 -11.30 -7.97 3.44
C GLU A 99 -11.36 -7.65 1.92
N PRO A 100 -11.16 -8.63 1.06
CA PRO A 100 -10.78 -10.05 1.35
C PRO A 100 -9.27 -10.24 1.61
N PHE A 101 -8.47 -9.18 1.48
CA PHE A 101 -7.00 -9.26 1.52
C PHE A 101 -6.45 -9.64 2.89
N LYS A 102 -7.13 -9.22 3.96
CA LYS A 102 -6.77 -9.63 5.32
C LYS A 102 -6.91 -11.14 5.51
N SER A 103 -8.03 -11.70 5.10
CA SER A 103 -8.29 -13.16 5.19
C SER A 103 -7.29 -13.97 4.36
N ARG A 104 -6.94 -13.49 3.16
CA ARG A 104 -5.87 -14.07 2.34
C ARG A 104 -4.55 -14.10 3.10
N ASP A 105 -4.12 -12.97 3.65
CA ASP A 105 -2.86 -12.87 4.39
C ASP A 105 -2.85 -13.81 5.59
N ASP A 106 -3.95 -13.86 6.35
CA ASP A 106 -4.10 -14.74 7.51
C ASP A 106 -4.07 -16.24 7.11
N ALA A 107 -4.60 -16.60 5.93
CA ALA A 107 -4.55 -17.97 5.41
C ALA A 107 -3.10 -18.36 5.05
N ILE A 108 -2.37 -17.51 4.34
CA ILE A 108 -0.96 -17.75 4.00
C ILE A 108 -0.10 -17.88 5.26
N ILE A 109 -0.26 -16.98 6.24
CA ILE A 109 0.47 -17.04 7.51
C ILE A 109 0.25 -18.39 8.23
N ARG A 110 -0.98 -18.90 8.24
CA ARG A 110 -1.28 -20.19 8.91
C ARG A 110 -0.72 -21.40 8.20
N LYS A 111 -0.53 -21.34 6.87
CA LYS A 111 -0.20 -22.51 6.04
C LYS A 111 1.27 -22.58 5.63
N THR A 112 1.96 -21.44 5.59
CA THR A 112 3.40 -21.45 5.29
C THR A 112 4.23 -21.96 6.46
N SER A 113 5.34 -22.63 6.16
CA SER A 113 6.36 -22.99 7.14
C SER A 113 7.35 -21.86 7.42
N ALA A 114 7.40 -20.83 6.56
CA ALA A 114 8.28 -19.69 6.73
C ALA A 114 7.85 -18.84 7.94
N LYS A 115 8.83 -18.27 8.67
CA LYS A 115 8.54 -17.17 9.58
C LYS A 115 7.91 -16.02 8.77
N THR A 116 6.92 -15.33 9.32
CA THR A 116 6.26 -14.23 8.61
C THR A 116 6.41 -12.94 9.37
N GLU A 117 6.71 -11.84 8.67
CA GLU A 117 6.64 -10.49 9.20
C GLU A 117 5.64 -9.67 8.34
N ARG A 118 4.52 -9.29 8.97
CA ARG A 118 3.50 -8.41 8.41
C ARG A 118 3.80 -6.98 8.85
N LEU A 119 4.13 -6.10 7.91
CA LEU A 119 4.71 -4.78 8.17
C LEU A 119 3.68 -3.66 7.96
N LEU A 120 3.69 -2.65 8.83
CA LEU A 120 2.88 -1.45 8.69
C LEU A 120 3.48 -0.54 7.62
N ASP A 121 2.78 -0.36 6.50
CA ASP A 121 3.24 0.46 5.38
C ASP A 121 2.18 1.44 4.87
N ARG A 122 0.99 0.93 4.56
CA ARG A 122 -0.09 1.69 3.89
C ARG A 122 -0.86 2.64 4.82
N HIS A 123 -0.51 2.65 6.11
CA HIS A 123 -1.14 3.46 7.15
C HIS A 123 -0.07 4.12 8.02
N LEU A 124 -0.35 5.32 8.54
CA LEU A 124 0.56 6.03 9.46
C LEU A 124 0.60 5.33 10.83
N LEU A 125 -0.52 4.78 11.27
CA LEU A 125 -0.65 4.03 12.52
C LEU A 125 -1.33 2.69 12.27
N HIS A 126 -1.00 1.71 13.10
CA HIS A 126 -1.72 0.44 13.08
C HIS A 126 -3.22 0.68 13.42
N PRO A 127 -4.18 0.00 12.74
CA PRO A 127 -5.62 0.20 13.00
C PRO A 127 -6.05 0.01 14.45
N HIS A 128 -5.27 -0.75 15.24
CA HIS A 128 -5.51 -0.95 16.68
C HIS A 128 -4.80 0.05 17.59
N ALA A 129 -4.07 1.04 17.05
CA ALA A 129 -3.24 1.92 17.88
C ALA A 129 -4.06 2.96 18.65
N VAL A 130 -5.11 3.53 18.03
CA VAL A 130 -5.88 4.62 18.64
C VAL A 130 -7.08 4.08 19.40
N LYS A 131 -6.98 4.06 20.73
CA LYS A 131 -8.01 3.55 21.64
C LYS A 131 -8.42 4.61 22.65
N LYS A 132 -9.62 4.45 23.20
CA LYS A 132 -10.07 5.21 24.38
C LYS A 132 -9.34 4.72 25.64
N LYS A 133 -9.52 5.46 26.75
CA LYS A 133 -8.92 5.11 28.05
C LYS A 133 -9.39 3.75 28.59
N ASP A 134 -10.62 3.33 28.25
CA ASP A 134 -11.20 2.04 28.61
C ASP A 134 -10.78 0.88 27.70
N GLY A 135 -9.89 1.14 26.71
CA GLY A 135 -9.42 0.15 25.74
C GLY A 135 -10.35 -0.05 24.53
N SER A 136 -11.56 0.53 24.53
CA SER A 136 -12.50 0.44 23.41
C SER A 136 -12.11 1.37 22.25
N TYR A 137 -12.71 1.15 21.07
CA TYR A 137 -12.46 1.95 19.89
C TYR A 137 -13.46 3.10 19.74
N TYR A 138 -13.03 4.13 19.02
CA TYR A 138 -13.88 5.27 18.70
C TYR A 138 -14.89 4.91 17.61
N LYS A 139 -16.15 5.32 17.78
CA LYS A 139 -17.20 5.25 16.75
C LYS A 139 -17.54 6.63 16.16
N VAL A 140 -16.90 7.70 16.68
CA VAL A 140 -17.11 9.10 16.26
C VAL A 140 -15.77 9.69 15.90
N PHE A 141 -15.73 10.39 14.78
CA PHE A 141 -14.47 10.91 14.18
C PHE A 141 -13.78 11.97 15.03
N THR A 142 -14.49 12.98 15.52
CA THR A 142 -13.86 14.12 16.22
C THR A 142 -12.99 13.71 17.41
N PRO A 143 -13.47 12.87 18.35
CA PRO A 143 -12.61 12.40 19.44
C PRO A 143 -11.49 11.45 18.94
N TYR A 144 -11.73 10.67 17.90
CA TYR A 144 -10.68 9.85 17.26
C TYR A 144 -9.56 10.71 16.69
N LYS A 145 -9.88 11.75 15.88
CA LYS A 145 -8.91 12.68 15.32
C LYS A 145 -8.07 13.32 16.43
N LYS A 146 -8.70 13.77 17.52
CA LYS A 146 -7.99 14.38 18.66
C LYS A 146 -6.98 13.41 19.29
N ALA A 147 -7.35 12.14 19.46
CA ALA A 147 -6.46 11.12 19.98
C ALA A 147 -5.36 10.74 18.98
N PHE A 148 -5.70 10.63 17.69
CA PHE A 148 -4.76 10.32 16.61
C PHE A 148 -3.63 11.36 16.51
N LEU A 149 -3.94 12.65 16.59
CA LEU A 149 -2.97 13.74 16.50
C LEU A 149 -1.99 13.81 17.68
N GLN A 150 -2.25 13.05 18.76
CA GLN A 150 -1.35 12.93 19.91
C GLN A 150 -0.39 11.74 19.78
N MET A 151 -0.57 10.89 18.73
CA MET A 151 0.28 9.73 18.52
C MET A 151 1.54 10.11 17.75
N GLU A 152 2.63 9.42 18.06
CA GLU A 152 3.85 9.51 17.29
C GLU A 152 3.68 8.79 15.95
N ILE A 153 3.96 9.51 14.87
CA ILE A 153 3.92 8.98 13.50
C ILE A 153 5.34 8.69 13.07
N GLY A 154 5.58 7.45 12.60
CA GLY A 154 6.89 7.05 12.11
C GLY A 154 7.30 7.85 10.86
N SER A 155 8.61 8.11 10.74
CA SER A 155 9.20 8.83 9.62
C SER A 155 9.22 7.99 8.33
N VAL A 156 9.46 8.67 7.19
CA VAL A 156 9.74 8.06 5.89
C VAL A 156 10.88 7.03 6.02
N ARG A 157 10.67 5.85 5.41
CA ARG A 157 11.64 4.76 5.44
C ARG A 157 12.63 4.90 4.29
N LYS A 158 13.91 4.98 4.62
CA LYS A 158 14.98 4.88 3.60
C LYS A 158 15.24 3.42 3.27
N VAL A 159 15.35 3.12 1.98
CA VAL A 159 15.64 1.78 1.47
C VAL A 159 17.04 1.74 0.88
N ASP A 160 17.86 0.83 1.36
CA ASP A 160 19.17 0.53 0.77
C ASP A 160 18.98 -0.49 -0.36
N ILE A 161 18.68 0.02 -1.58
CA ILE A 161 18.42 -0.80 -2.75
C ILE A 161 19.65 -1.64 -3.14
N ASP A 162 20.87 -1.16 -2.90
CA ASP A 162 22.07 -1.88 -3.28
C ASP A 162 22.21 -3.21 -2.55
N LYS A 163 21.72 -3.31 -1.32
CA LYS A 163 21.65 -4.56 -0.57
C LYS A 163 20.62 -5.56 -1.11
N LEU A 164 19.63 -5.07 -1.87
CA LEU A 164 18.52 -5.89 -2.38
C LEU A 164 18.79 -6.43 -3.79
N LYS A 165 19.92 -6.10 -4.41
CA LYS A 165 20.27 -6.56 -5.75
C LYS A 165 20.54 -8.06 -5.79
N VAL A 166 19.96 -8.73 -6.77
CA VAL A 166 20.14 -10.17 -7.03
C VAL A 166 20.67 -10.44 -8.43
N HIS A 167 21.21 -11.62 -8.68
CA HIS A 167 21.90 -11.96 -9.93
C HIS A 167 21.08 -12.88 -10.86
N TYR A 168 19.79 -13.05 -10.61
CA TYR A 168 18.92 -13.79 -11.52
C TYR A 168 18.07 -12.84 -12.37
N ARG A 169 17.51 -13.36 -13.47
CA ARG A 169 16.51 -12.66 -14.30
C ARG A 169 15.16 -13.29 -14.09
N SER A 170 14.13 -12.46 -14.04
CA SER A 170 12.75 -12.94 -14.09
C SER A 170 12.25 -12.96 -15.52
N THR A 171 11.38 -13.92 -15.83
CA THR A 171 10.62 -13.95 -17.06
C THR A 171 9.14 -13.78 -16.73
N VAL A 172 8.48 -12.88 -17.45
CA VAL A 172 7.03 -12.72 -17.34
C VAL A 172 6.36 -13.87 -18.10
N GLY A 173 5.54 -14.65 -17.42
CA GLY A 173 4.77 -15.74 -18.04
C GLY A 173 3.66 -15.19 -18.95
N ALA A 174 3.20 -16.01 -19.90
CA ALA A 174 2.16 -15.63 -20.86
C ALA A 174 0.82 -15.25 -20.21
N ASP A 175 0.51 -15.80 -19.04
CA ASP A 175 -0.65 -15.49 -18.22
C ASP A 175 -0.61 -14.08 -17.64
N VAL A 176 0.56 -13.64 -17.19
CA VAL A 176 0.79 -12.26 -16.70
C VAL A 176 0.82 -11.28 -17.86
N GLU A 177 1.54 -11.61 -18.96
CA GLU A 177 1.64 -10.76 -20.14
C GLU A 177 0.26 -10.43 -20.73
N ARG A 178 -0.69 -11.35 -20.70
CA ARG A 178 -2.08 -11.11 -21.10
C ARG A 178 -2.71 -9.91 -20.38
N TYR A 179 -2.46 -9.76 -19.08
CA TYR A 179 -2.97 -8.62 -18.29
C TYR A 179 -2.25 -7.32 -18.65
N PHE A 180 -0.95 -7.38 -18.90
CA PHE A 180 -0.19 -6.22 -19.36
C PHE A 180 -0.65 -5.75 -20.74
N GLU A 181 -0.84 -6.68 -21.69
CA GLU A 181 -1.36 -6.35 -23.04
C GLU A 181 -2.76 -5.72 -22.95
N GLN A 182 -3.65 -6.28 -22.14
CA GLN A 182 -4.97 -5.69 -21.91
C GLN A 182 -4.88 -4.30 -21.31
N ALA A 183 -4.01 -4.11 -20.33
CA ALA A 183 -3.82 -2.83 -19.66
C ALA A 183 -3.30 -1.74 -20.60
N ARG A 184 -2.40 -2.07 -21.54
CA ARG A 184 -1.82 -1.13 -22.54
C ARG A 184 -2.85 -0.55 -23.51
N LYS A 185 -4.08 -1.09 -23.60
CA LYS A 185 -5.15 -0.51 -24.43
C LYS A 185 -5.65 0.85 -23.93
N GLN A 186 -5.38 1.19 -22.70
CA GLN A 186 -5.62 2.51 -22.11
C GLN A 186 -4.28 3.14 -21.73
N THR A 187 -4.25 4.46 -21.59
CA THR A 187 -3.03 5.17 -21.20
C THR A 187 -3.23 5.86 -19.86
N TYR A 188 -2.40 5.51 -18.89
CA TYR A 188 -2.34 6.15 -17.59
C TYR A 188 -0.93 6.63 -17.28
N GLU A 189 -0.85 7.74 -16.61
CA GLU A 189 0.41 8.18 -16.00
C GLU A 189 0.59 7.39 -14.70
N VAL A 190 1.55 6.49 -14.69
CA VAL A 190 1.87 5.57 -13.60
C VAL A 190 3.36 5.67 -13.29
N SER A 191 3.72 5.73 -12.08
CA SER A 191 5.02 5.46 -11.45
C SER A 191 5.16 6.19 -10.13
N GLU A 192 6.18 5.84 -9.38
CA GLU A 192 6.60 6.54 -8.17
C GLU A 192 6.96 8.02 -8.47
N GLU A 193 7.69 8.27 -9.56
CA GLU A 193 8.09 9.62 -9.99
C GLU A 193 6.88 10.47 -10.37
N VAL A 194 5.91 9.89 -11.08
CA VAL A 194 4.65 10.58 -11.44
C VAL A 194 3.85 10.92 -10.18
N ALA A 195 3.79 9.99 -9.23
CA ALA A 195 3.07 10.21 -7.97
C ALA A 195 3.73 11.31 -7.12
N LEU A 196 5.07 11.30 -7.02
CA LEU A 196 5.83 12.34 -6.31
C LEU A 196 5.67 13.71 -6.98
N LYS A 197 5.81 13.79 -8.31
CA LYS A 197 5.59 15.03 -9.06
C LYS A 197 4.19 15.58 -8.82
N ARG A 198 3.16 14.73 -8.82
CA ARG A 198 1.79 15.12 -8.54
C ARG A 198 1.60 15.63 -7.11
N LEU A 199 2.27 15.02 -6.13
CA LEU A 199 2.27 15.53 -4.76
C LEU A 199 2.91 16.92 -4.69
N ASP A 200 4.06 17.12 -5.32
CA ASP A 200 4.76 18.39 -5.33
C ASP A 200 3.92 19.49 -6.01
N GLU A 201 3.33 19.22 -7.17
CA GLU A 201 2.41 20.14 -7.86
C GLU A 201 1.20 20.50 -7.01
N PHE A 202 0.63 19.52 -6.29
CA PHE A 202 -0.48 19.77 -5.38
C PHE A 202 -0.07 20.67 -4.22
N VAL A 203 1.07 20.39 -3.58
CA VAL A 203 1.57 21.17 -2.45
C VAL A 203 1.88 22.61 -2.86
N GLU A 204 2.49 22.79 -4.02
CA GLU A 204 2.92 24.13 -4.50
C GLU A 204 1.77 24.98 -5.01
N ARG A 205 0.73 24.40 -5.61
CA ARG A 205 -0.27 25.15 -6.37
C ARG A 205 -1.68 25.11 -5.80
N HIS A 206 -2.03 24.03 -5.08
CA HIS A 206 -3.42 23.77 -4.71
C HIS A 206 -3.65 23.60 -3.20
N LEU A 207 -2.62 23.29 -2.43
CA LEU A 207 -2.77 22.96 -1.01
C LEU A 207 -3.27 24.15 -0.20
N GLU A 208 -2.81 25.36 -0.48
CA GLU A 208 -3.23 26.57 0.25
C GLU A 208 -4.75 26.79 0.19
N GLN A 209 -5.37 26.52 -0.96
CA GLN A 209 -6.80 26.73 -1.21
C GLN A 209 -7.62 25.42 -1.11
N TYR A 210 -7.01 24.34 -0.67
CA TYR A 210 -7.65 23.02 -0.67
C TYR A 210 -8.92 22.97 0.17
N ASP A 211 -8.97 23.68 1.29
CA ASP A 211 -10.13 23.74 2.19
C ASP A 211 -11.41 24.25 1.51
N GLU A 212 -11.29 25.10 0.51
CA GLU A 212 -12.40 25.63 -0.29
C GLU A 212 -12.55 24.87 -1.62
N ALA A 213 -11.46 24.70 -2.36
CA ALA A 213 -11.47 24.18 -3.72
C ALA A 213 -11.95 22.71 -3.80
N ARG A 214 -11.75 21.92 -2.75
CA ARG A 214 -12.16 20.50 -2.69
C ARG A 214 -13.66 20.27 -2.85
N ASP A 215 -14.48 21.23 -2.50
CA ASP A 215 -15.94 21.13 -2.52
C ASP A 215 -16.53 21.46 -3.91
N PHE A 216 -15.70 21.92 -4.84
CA PHE A 216 -16.10 22.27 -6.20
C PHE A 216 -15.53 21.29 -7.23
N PRO A 217 -16.31 20.30 -7.73
CA PRO A 217 -15.83 19.29 -8.68
C PRO A 217 -15.27 19.85 -10.00
N ALA A 218 -15.72 21.06 -10.40
CA ALA A 218 -15.26 21.74 -11.59
C ALA A 218 -13.87 22.41 -11.41
N VAL A 219 -13.39 22.55 -10.19
CA VAL A 219 -12.08 23.14 -9.86
C VAL A 219 -11.06 22.02 -9.73
N ASP A 220 -9.89 22.16 -10.37
CA ASP A 220 -8.76 21.25 -10.18
C ASP A 220 -8.02 21.60 -8.88
N GLY A 221 -8.67 21.35 -7.74
CA GLY A 221 -8.19 21.72 -6.40
C GLY A 221 -7.82 20.52 -5.52
N THR A 222 -7.80 19.30 -6.06
CA THR A 222 -7.51 18.08 -5.27
C THR A 222 -6.18 17.43 -5.67
N SER A 223 -5.59 16.68 -4.75
CA SER A 223 -4.29 16.01 -4.99
C SER A 223 -4.32 14.94 -6.06
N ARG A 224 -5.49 14.33 -6.32
CA ARG A 224 -5.67 13.17 -7.22
C ARG A 224 -4.73 11.98 -6.91
N LEU A 225 -4.23 11.88 -5.68
CA LEU A 225 -3.29 10.83 -5.25
C LEU A 225 -3.97 9.50 -4.91
N SER A 226 -5.30 9.43 -4.90
CA SER A 226 -6.03 8.24 -4.44
C SER A 226 -5.62 6.95 -5.17
N ARG A 227 -5.45 7.01 -6.49
CA ARG A 227 -5.00 5.86 -7.30
C ARG A 227 -3.56 5.45 -6.98
N HIS A 228 -2.64 6.41 -6.83
CA HIS A 228 -1.24 6.16 -6.49
C HIS A 228 -1.07 5.60 -5.08
N LEU A 229 -1.88 6.08 -4.12
CA LEU A 229 -1.96 5.50 -2.77
C LEU A 229 -2.58 4.10 -2.77
N ARG A 230 -3.48 3.79 -3.72
CA ARG A 230 -4.11 2.48 -3.84
C ARG A 230 -3.16 1.42 -4.38
N THR A 231 -2.35 1.76 -5.37
CA THR A 231 -1.33 0.87 -5.96
C THR A 231 0.00 0.91 -5.21
N GLY A 232 0.16 1.87 -4.28
CA GLY A 232 1.37 2.01 -3.49
C GLY A 232 2.54 2.63 -4.26
N GLU A 233 2.28 3.39 -5.32
CA GLU A 233 3.28 4.16 -6.07
C GLU A 233 3.84 5.32 -5.25
N ILE A 234 3.17 5.71 -4.15
CA ILE A 234 3.66 6.70 -3.18
C ILE A 234 3.39 6.23 -1.75
N GLY A 235 4.35 6.46 -0.88
CA GLY A 235 4.24 6.19 0.55
C GLY A 235 3.35 7.20 1.25
N ILE A 236 2.54 6.72 2.19
CA ILE A 236 1.64 7.61 2.92
C ILE A 236 2.39 8.51 3.90
N ARG A 237 3.52 8.04 4.45
CA ARG A 237 4.39 8.86 5.30
C ARG A 237 5.01 10.01 4.51
N THR A 238 5.41 9.74 3.26
CA THR A 238 5.90 10.76 2.32
C THR A 238 4.85 11.86 2.09
N VAL A 239 3.60 11.48 1.82
CA VAL A 239 2.49 12.43 1.65
C VAL A 239 2.25 13.24 2.92
N TYR A 240 2.20 12.56 4.07
CA TYR A 240 1.96 13.19 5.36
C TYR A 240 3.06 14.18 5.72
N GLU A 241 4.33 13.78 5.62
CA GLU A 241 5.47 14.64 5.96
C GLU A 241 5.56 15.85 5.03
N ARG A 242 5.32 15.65 3.71
CA ARG A 242 5.37 16.73 2.73
C ARG A 242 4.30 17.80 2.98
N VAL A 243 3.08 17.38 3.27
CA VAL A 243 1.97 18.30 3.57
C VAL A 243 2.15 18.99 4.92
N LYS A 244 2.62 18.27 5.94
CA LYS A 244 2.83 18.79 7.29
C LYS A 244 3.87 19.92 7.36
N GLN A 245 4.77 20.01 6.38
CA GLN A 245 5.77 21.08 6.28
C GLN A 245 5.15 22.44 5.87
N VAL A 246 3.92 22.42 5.36
CA VAL A 246 3.21 23.62 4.91
C VAL A 246 2.19 24.04 5.97
N GLU A 247 2.36 25.23 6.52
CA GLU A 247 1.39 25.80 7.45
C GLU A 247 0.19 26.38 6.69
N GLY A 248 -1.01 26.22 7.22
CA GLY A 248 -2.22 26.84 6.66
C GLY A 248 -3.44 25.95 6.76
N LYS A 249 -4.61 26.55 6.56
CA LYS A 249 -5.91 25.90 6.69
C LYS A 249 -6.09 24.74 5.68
N GLY A 250 -5.62 24.93 4.44
CA GLY A 250 -5.68 23.87 3.42
C GLY A 250 -4.88 22.64 3.81
N SER A 251 -3.68 22.82 4.38
CA SER A 251 -2.86 21.72 4.92
C SER A 251 -3.57 21.00 6.07
N ASP A 252 -4.11 21.72 7.04
CA ASP A 252 -4.84 21.13 8.17
C ASP A 252 -6.06 20.32 7.72
N VAL A 253 -6.78 20.83 6.72
CA VAL A 253 -7.93 20.14 6.13
C VAL A 253 -7.46 18.87 5.38
N PHE A 254 -6.42 18.95 4.55
CA PHE A 254 -5.91 17.78 3.84
C PHE A 254 -5.40 16.69 4.79
N LEU A 255 -4.63 17.07 5.82
CA LEU A 255 -4.19 16.11 6.85
C LEU A 255 -5.39 15.49 7.59
N THR A 256 -6.47 16.24 7.77
CA THR A 256 -7.72 15.72 8.35
C THR A 256 -8.34 14.65 7.45
N GLU A 257 -8.31 14.82 6.12
CA GLU A 257 -8.80 13.80 5.18
C GLU A 257 -7.97 12.52 5.24
N LEU A 258 -6.67 12.63 5.42
CA LEU A 258 -5.84 11.45 5.70
C LEU A 258 -6.27 10.75 7.00
N VAL A 259 -6.57 11.49 8.06
CA VAL A 259 -7.07 10.90 9.31
C VAL A 259 -8.44 10.24 9.12
N TRP A 260 -9.33 10.80 8.27
CA TRP A 260 -10.59 10.15 7.90
C TRP A 260 -10.36 8.79 7.24
N ARG A 261 -9.39 8.67 6.34
CA ARG A 261 -9.01 7.39 5.72
C ARG A 261 -8.63 6.34 6.77
N TRP A 262 -7.89 6.72 7.82
CA TRP A 262 -7.54 5.82 8.93
C TRP A 262 -8.72 5.48 9.81
N PHE A 263 -9.55 6.46 10.09
CA PHE A 263 -10.76 6.24 10.87
C PHE A 263 -11.65 5.18 10.23
N TYR A 264 -11.91 5.29 8.93
CA TYR A 264 -12.72 4.28 8.22
C TYR A 264 -12.03 2.92 8.15
N THR A 265 -10.71 2.87 7.97
CA THR A 265 -9.99 1.59 8.04
C THR A 265 -10.10 0.98 9.44
N MET A 266 -9.94 1.76 10.49
CA MET A 266 -10.13 1.30 11.87
C MET A 266 -11.57 0.80 12.08
N ILE A 267 -12.58 1.49 11.59
CA ILE A 267 -13.98 1.06 11.67
C ILE A 267 -14.14 -0.32 10.99
N LEU A 268 -13.71 -0.49 9.76
CA LEU A 268 -13.82 -1.76 9.03
C LEU A 268 -13.09 -2.91 9.72
N VAL A 269 -11.94 -2.63 10.34
CA VAL A 269 -11.16 -3.64 11.07
C VAL A 269 -11.82 -4.04 12.39
N GLN A 270 -12.41 -3.08 13.11
CA GLN A 270 -13.00 -3.32 14.44
C GLN A 270 -14.47 -3.73 14.39
N TYR A 271 -15.15 -3.35 13.34
CA TYR A 271 -16.58 -3.56 13.14
C TYR A 271 -16.81 -4.05 11.71
N PRO A 272 -16.32 -5.25 11.34
CA PRO A 272 -16.37 -5.77 9.95
C PRO A 272 -17.80 -5.88 9.41
N GLU A 273 -18.81 -6.01 10.29
CA GLU A 273 -20.21 -5.99 9.93
C GLU A 273 -20.64 -4.70 9.23
N THR A 274 -19.90 -3.59 9.43
CA THR A 274 -20.21 -2.29 8.80
C THR A 274 -19.98 -2.27 7.28
N GLU A 275 -19.39 -3.30 6.72
CA GLU A 275 -19.33 -3.48 5.27
C GLU A 275 -20.73 -3.67 4.65
N ASN A 276 -21.67 -4.26 5.42
CA ASN A 276 -23.02 -4.58 4.98
C ASN A 276 -24.14 -4.04 5.90
N GLN A 277 -23.81 -3.37 7.00
CA GLN A 277 -24.74 -2.88 8.00
C GLN A 277 -24.32 -1.50 8.52
N ASP A 278 -25.25 -0.73 9.02
CA ASP A 278 -24.96 0.55 9.66
C ASP A 278 -24.19 0.37 10.98
N LEU A 279 -23.14 1.18 11.19
CA LEU A 279 -22.32 1.18 12.41
C LEU A 279 -23.15 1.48 13.66
N THR A 280 -24.16 2.31 13.53
CA THR A 280 -25.13 2.63 14.57
C THR A 280 -26.50 2.08 14.14
N GLN A 281 -26.80 0.86 14.55
CA GLN A 281 -28.19 0.40 14.49
C GLN A 281 -28.99 1.30 15.43
N LYS A 282 -29.67 2.29 14.87
CA LYS A 282 -30.81 2.87 15.55
C LYS A 282 -31.89 1.81 15.45
N GLU A 283 -32.23 1.19 16.57
CA GLU A 283 -33.49 0.45 16.65
C GLU A 283 -34.61 1.36 16.13
N PRO A 284 -35.54 0.83 15.32
CA PRO A 284 -36.63 1.60 14.74
C PRO A 284 -37.54 2.22 15.77
#